data_b9a2ad3df67b353395e9930fcb63b322
#
_entry.id   b9a2ad3df67b353395e9930fcb63b322
#
_cell.length_a   1.000
_cell.length_b   1.000
_cell.length_c   1.000
_cell.angle_alpha   90.00
_cell.angle_beta   90.00
_cell.angle_gamma   90.00
#
_symmetry.space_group_name_H-M   'P 1'
#
loop_
_entity.id
_entity.type
_entity.pdbx_description
1 polymer ?
#
loop_
_entity_poly.entity_id
_entity_poly.type
_entity_poly.pdbx_seq_one_letter_code
_entity_poly.pdbx_strand_id
1 'polypeptide(L)'
;MEERTQPKKLLLVANVVKEHVLKFHVPTIKALKARGWTVDVAASGEEDVPCCDRQIRGVWKRSPFTLDTLRGVRQLRRLLDEEHYDIVYCHTPVGALVARLAAMSARRQGTKVVYFAHGFHFFTGAPLVNWLIFFPIEWLLAHVTDLLITLNDEDEERARRLFPKRLPVVRVNGVGVDFARLAVEDAAEARKRLRSEWGIPQDALVLIYVAELIRNKNQKMLFEALQKIKETHTDTYLVLVGPDHADGSFQRLAQQMGVADSVVFTLWRSDVGACLRAADIAVASSLREGLALNIVEAMYCGLPVVATDNRGHVPIIRDGENGFLVHIGDSEAMARRVIEIADDPQLRKRLAHSDVSRYSAEAVSAKLCDILSEVE
;
A
#
# COMPACT_ATOMS: atom_id res chain seq x y z
N MET A 1 25.30 -3.44 -31.87
CA MET A 1 24.16 -3.94 -31.04
C MET A 1 23.03 -4.20 -32.00
N GLU A 2 22.73 -5.46 -32.28
CA GLU A 2 21.55 -5.80 -33.10
C GLU A 2 20.32 -5.40 -32.32
N GLU A 3 19.50 -4.53 -32.90
CA GLU A 3 18.15 -4.22 -32.34
C GLU A 3 17.37 -5.52 -32.24
N ARG A 4 16.98 -5.90 -31.01
CA ARG A 4 16.09 -7.03 -30.77
C ARG A 4 14.79 -6.80 -31.54
N THR A 5 14.51 -7.58 -32.56
CA THR A 5 13.33 -7.48 -33.43
C THR A 5 12.05 -7.98 -32.74
N GLN A 6 12.14 -8.61 -31.59
CA GLN A 6 10.99 -9.10 -30.83
C GLN A 6 10.74 -8.27 -29.55
N PRO A 7 9.46 -7.98 -29.22
CA PRO A 7 9.10 -7.27 -28.00
C PRO A 7 9.54 -8.07 -26.77
N LYS A 8 10.00 -7.36 -25.72
CA LYS A 8 10.29 -8.00 -24.42
C LYS A 8 9.01 -8.63 -23.86
N LYS A 9 9.13 -9.85 -23.30
CA LYS A 9 8.00 -10.61 -22.75
C LYS A 9 8.15 -10.75 -21.24
N LEU A 10 7.14 -10.30 -20.49
CA LEU A 10 7.12 -10.29 -19.05
C LEU A 10 5.96 -11.15 -18.50
N LEU A 11 6.26 -11.97 -17.50
CA LEU A 11 5.26 -12.67 -16.69
C LEU A 11 5.13 -11.99 -15.32
N LEU A 12 4.01 -11.31 -15.08
CA LEU A 12 3.67 -10.80 -13.76
C LEU A 12 3.04 -11.91 -12.92
N VAL A 13 3.61 -12.20 -11.75
CA VAL A 13 3.10 -13.25 -10.84
C VAL A 13 2.70 -12.63 -9.51
N ALA A 14 1.45 -12.85 -9.10
CA ALA A 14 0.92 -12.37 -7.84
C ALA A 14 0.07 -13.44 -7.14
N ASN A 15 -0.32 -13.19 -5.88
CA ASN A 15 -1.13 -14.16 -5.14
C ASN A 15 -2.57 -14.21 -5.66
N VAL A 16 -3.21 -13.05 -5.75
CA VAL A 16 -4.64 -12.94 -6.10
C VAL A 16 -4.87 -11.80 -7.08
N VAL A 17 -5.86 -11.99 -7.96
CA VAL A 17 -6.22 -10.99 -8.97
C VAL A 17 -6.88 -9.79 -8.30
N LYS A 18 -8.03 -9.97 -7.64
CA LYS A 18 -8.89 -8.89 -7.13
C LYS A 18 -8.18 -7.96 -6.16
N GLU A 19 -7.60 -8.53 -5.11
CA GLU A 19 -7.06 -7.77 -3.97
C GLU A 19 -5.63 -7.27 -4.21
N HIS A 20 -4.98 -7.68 -5.31
CA HIS A 20 -3.60 -7.31 -5.56
C HIS A 20 -3.37 -6.79 -6.99
N VAL A 21 -3.61 -7.61 -8.01
CA VAL A 21 -3.31 -7.21 -9.40
C VAL A 21 -4.17 -6.03 -9.82
N LEU A 22 -5.50 -6.12 -9.63
CA LEU A 22 -6.45 -5.07 -10.02
C LEU A 22 -6.27 -3.78 -9.23
N LYS A 23 -5.91 -3.90 -7.93
CA LYS A 23 -5.71 -2.71 -7.09
C LYS A 23 -4.42 -1.96 -7.38
N PHE A 24 -3.34 -2.67 -7.78
CA PHE A 24 -2.01 -2.07 -7.74
C PHE A 24 -1.21 -2.15 -9.03
N HIS A 25 -1.50 -3.10 -9.94
CA HIS A 25 -0.59 -3.37 -11.05
C HIS A 25 -1.13 -3.02 -12.44
N VAL A 26 -2.42 -2.74 -12.57
CA VAL A 26 -3.01 -2.33 -13.85
C VAL A 26 -2.31 -1.12 -14.48
N PRO A 27 -1.95 -0.05 -13.74
CA PRO A 27 -1.20 1.07 -14.32
C PRO A 27 0.17 0.64 -14.89
N THR A 28 0.91 -0.21 -14.17
CA THR A 28 2.20 -0.72 -14.62
C THR A 28 2.06 -1.63 -15.85
N ILE A 29 1.03 -2.49 -15.90
CA ILE A 29 0.73 -3.32 -17.08
C ILE A 29 0.47 -2.41 -18.29
N LYS A 30 -0.39 -1.39 -18.15
CA LYS A 30 -0.66 -0.42 -19.22
C LYS A 30 0.60 0.30 -19.71
N ALA A 31 1.45 0.73 -18.77
CA ALA A 31 2.69 1.44 -19.08
C ALA A 31 3.70 0.54 -19.85
N LEU A 32 3.84 -0.73 -19.45
CA LEU A 32 4.66 -1.72 -20.16
C LEU A 32 4.10 -2.01 -21.55
N LYS A 33 2.79 -2.17 -21.70
CA LYS A 33 2.11 -2.37 -22.99
C LYS A 33 2.34 -1.18 -23.92
N ALA A 34 2.26 0.06 -23.39
CA ALA A 34 2.53 1.28 -24.16
C ALA A 34 4.00 1.35 -24.67
N ARG A 35 4.93 0.66 -24.00
CA ARG A 35 6.33 0.50 -24.45
C ARG A 35 6.54 -0.69 -25.40
N GLY A 36 5.46 -1.33 -25.85
CA GLY A 36 5.51 -2.45 -26.81
C GLY A 36 5.85 -3.80 -26.18
N TRP A 37 5.75 -3.96 -24.83
CA TRP A 37 6.01 -5.24 -24.19
C TRP A 37 4.80 -6.19 -24.30
N THR A 38 5.07 -7.48 -24.33
CA THR A 38 4.05 -8.51 -24.09
C THR A 38 4.02 -8.79 -22.59
N VAL A 39 2.83 -8.66 -21.98
CA VAL A 39 2.63 -8.81 -20.54
C VAL A 39 1.58 -9.87 -20.25
N ASP A 40 2.03 -11.01 -19.74
CA ASP A 40 1.17 -12.06 -19.22
C ASP A 40 1.04 -11.94 -17.69
N VAL A 41 -0.12 -12.34 -17.15
CA VAL A 41 -0.38 -12.27 -15.71
C VAL A 41 -0.76 -13.64 -15.17
N ALA A 42 -0.09 -14.10 -14.11
CA ALA A 42 -0.40 -15.34 -13.41
C ALA A 42 -0.79 -15.03 -11.95
N ALA A 43 -2.03 -15.26 -11.59
CA ALA A 43 -2.55 -15.05 -10.23
C ALA A 43 -3.79 -15.92 -9.99
N SER A 44 -4.15 -16.16 -8.71
CA SER A 44 -5.39 -16.85 -8.34
C SER A 44 -6.56 -15.87 -8.35
N GLY A 45 -7.71 -16.29 -8.83
CA GLY A 45 -8.95 -15.51 -8.89
C GLY A 45 -9.70 -15.74 -10.19
N GLU A 46 -10.96 -15.33 -10.19
CA GLU A 46 -11.87 -15.50 -11.34
C GLU A 46 -11.99 -14.21 -12.16
N GLU A 47 -11.60 -13.06 -11.57
CA GLU A 47 -11.72 -11.75 -12.19
C GLU A 47 -10.75 -11.62 -13.37
N ASP A 48 -11.18 -10.92 -14.43
CA ASP A 48 -10.33 -10.64 -15.58
C ASP A 48 -9.37 -9.47 -15.29
N VAL A 49 -8.13 -9.61 -15.75
CA VAL A 49 -7.12 -8.55 -15.66
C VAL A 49 -7.13 -7.75 -16.96
N PRO A 50 -7.47 -6.46 -16.91
CA PRO A 50 -7.50 -5.63 -18.10
C PRO A 50 -6.10 -5.38 -18.65
N CYS A 51 -5.98 -5.26 -19.96
CA CYS A 51 -4.76 -4.86 -20.67
C CYS A 51 -3.60 -5.87 -20.67
N CYS A 52 -3.70 -7.02 -20.03
CA CYS A 52 -2.70 -8.09 -20.22
C CYS A 52 -2.95 -8.83 -21.55
N ASP A 53 -1.89 -9.46 -22.08
CA ASP A 53 -2.00 -10.27 -23.30
C ASP A 53 -2.59 -11.64 -23.02
N ARG A 54 -2.21 -12.24 -21.91
CA ARG A 54 -2.71 -13.55 -21.46
C ARG A 54 -2.85 -13.57 -19.94
N GLN A 55 -3.94 -14.13 -19.46
CA GLN A 55 -4.14 -14.40 -18.03
C GLN A 55 -4.05 -15.90 -17.75
N ILE A 56 -3.22 -16.25 -16.78
CA ILE A 56 -3.01 -17.61 -16.30
C ILE A 56 -3.61 -17.71 -14.89
N ARG A 57 -4.63 -18.55 -14.73
CA ARG A 57 -5.23 -18.78 -13.42
C ARG A 57 -4.32 -19.65 -12.56
N GLY A 58 -3.74 -19.06 -11.54
CA GLY A 58 -2.87 -19.73 -10.58
C GLY A 58 -3.64 -20.61 -9.61
N VAL A 59 -3.09 -21.78 -9.31
CA VAL A 59 -3.72 -22.73 -8.37
C VAL A 59 -3.26 -22.55 -6.93
N TRP A 60 -2.29 -21.67 -6.65
CA TRP A 60 -1.76 -21.43 -5.31
C TRP A 60 -2.69 -20.54 -4.48
N LYS A 61 -2.64 -20.70 -3.14
CA LYS A 61 -3.42 -19.96 -2.16
C LYS A 61 -2.52 -19.02 -1.34
N ARG A 62 -3.12 -18.27 -0.42
CA ARG A 62 -2.39 -17.34 0.46
C ARG A 62 -1.43 -18.03 1.44
N SER A 63 -1.62 -19.33 1.73
CA SER A 63 -0.73 -20.09 2.62
C SER A 63 0.41 -20.74 1.83
N PRO A 64 1.69 -20.53 2.21
CA PRO A 64 2.84 -21.12 1.52
C PRO A 64 2.99 -22.63 1.75
N PHE A 65 2.41 -23.18 2.84
CA PHE A 65 2.58 -24.55 3.29
C PHE A 65 1.44 -25.47 2.83
N THR A 66 1.05 -25.39 1.55
CA THR A 66 -0.02 -26.21 0.98
C THR A 66 0.46 -27.01 -0.25
N LEU A 67 -0.21 -28.11 -0.54
CA LEU A 67 0.02 -28.86 -1.78
C LEU A 67 -0.25 -28.01 -3.03
N ASP A 68 -1.16 -27.02 -2.92
CA ASP A 68 -1.47 -26.09 -4.01
C ASP A 68 -0.26 -25.20 -4.34
N THR A 69 0.61 -24.87 -3.37
CA THR A 69 1.87 -24.17 -3.62
C THR A 69 2.81 -25.00 -4.51
N LEU A 70 2.95 -26.30 -4.24
CA LEU A 70 3.76 -27.20 -5.07
C LEU A 70 3.16 -27.40 -6.46
N ARG A 71 1.83 -27.49 -6.57
CA ARG A 71 1.11 -27.53 -7.85
C ARG A 71 1.36 -26.25 -8.65
N GLY A 72 1.29 -25.10 -7.99
CA GLY A 72 1.58 -23.79 -8.58
C GLY A 72 3.00 -23.69 -9.11
N VAL A 73 4.00 -24.16 -8.36
CA VAL A 73 5.41 -24.21 -8.83
C VAL A 73 5.52 -25.07 -10.08
N ARG A 74 4.87 -26.25 -10.12
CA ARG A 74 4.88 -27.12 -11.30
C ARG A 74 4.16 -26.48 -12.50
N GLN A 75 3.02 -25.82 -12.25
CA GLN A 75 2.25 -25.12 -13.28
C GLN A 75 3.09 -24.00 -13.92
N LEU A 76 3.66 -23.12 -13.10
CA LEU A 76 4.48 -22.02 -13.60
C LEU A 76 5.78 -22.52 -14.25
N ARG A 77 6.41 -23.57 -13.71
CA ARG A 77 7.62 -24.13 -14.34
C ARG A 77 7.33 -24.63 -15.75
N ARG A 78 6.25 -25.38 -15.96
CA ARG A 78 5.84 -25.83 -17.31
C ARG A 78 5.62 -24.64 -18.24
N LEU A 79 4.89 -23.61 -17.78
CA LEU A 79 4.69 -22.40 -18.55
C LEU A 79 6.01 -21.72 -18.94
N LEU A 80 6.96 -21.62 -18.01
CA LEU A 80 8.26 -20.99 -18.23
C LEU A 80 9.19 -21.82 -19.11
N ASP A 81 9.03 -23.16 -19.09
CA ASP A 81 9.80 -24.06 -19.95
C ASP A 81 9.23 -24.10 -21.39
N GLU A 82 7.91 -23.90 -21.57
CA GLU A 82 7.21 -23.86 -22.86
C GLU A 82 7.29 -22.48 -23.52
N GLU A 83 7.25 -21.42 -22.71
CA GLU A 83 7.20 -20.03 -23.14
C GLU A 83 8.42 -19.28 -22.63
N HIS A 84 9.18 -18.68 -23.51
CA HIS A 84 10.34 -17.86 -23.12
C HIS A 84 9.89 -16.48 -22.65
N TYR A 85 10.12 -16.17 -21.36
CA TYR A 85 9.94 -14.84 -20.79
C TYR A 85 11.30 -14.20 -20.54
N ASP A 86 11.43 -12.93 -20.88
CA ASP A 86 12.62 -12.14 -20.53
C ASP A 86 12.65 -11.87 -19.04
N ILE A 87 11.48 -11.58 -18.45
CA ILE A 87 11.35 -11.23 -17.03
C ILE A 87 10.19 -11.98 -16.38
N VAL A 88 10.43 -12.55 -15.20
CA VAL A 88 9.43 -12.98 -14.24
C VAL A 88 9.37 -11.92 -13.14
N TYR A 89 8.31 -11.11 -13.14
CA TYR A 89 8.07 -10.02 -12.20
C TYR A 89 7.09 -10.47 -11.13
N CYS A 90 7.59 -10.77 -9.93
CA CYS A 90 6.80 -11.44 -8.90
C CYS A 90 6.54 -10.56 -7.69
N HIS A 91 5.33 -10.73 -7.14
CA HIS A 91 4.78 -9.95 -6.04
C HIS A 91 4.23 -10.84 -4.96
N THR A 92 4.06 -10.28 -3.76
CA THR A 92 3.50 -10.95 -2.58
C THR A 92 4.35 -12.14 -2.11
N PRO A 93 4.34 -12.48 -0.82
CA PRO A 93 5.24 -13.53 -0.30
C PRO A 93 5.04 -14.88 -0.98
N VAL A 94 3.79 -15.35 -1.13
CA VAL A 94 3.52 -16.68 -1.70
C VAL A 94 3.65 -16.68 -3.23
N GLY A 95 3.11 -15.66 -3.92
CA GLY A 95 3.26 -15.53 -5.36
C GLY A 95 4.74 -15.47 -5.76
N ALA A 96 5.55 -14.68 -5.03
CA ALA A 96 6.98 -14.59 -5.26
C ALA A 96 7.75 -15.88 -4.89
N LEU A 97 7.34 -16.60 -3.86
CA LEU A 97 7.90 -17.91 -3.54
C LEU A 97 7.69 -18.89 -4.71
N VAL A 98 6.44 -19.01 -5.18
CA VAL A 98 6.08 -19.91 -6.28
C VAL A 98 6.84 -19.54 -7.56
N ALA A 99 6.87 -18.24 -7.90
CA ALA A 99 7.55 -17.73 -9.10
C ALA A 99 9.06 -18.00 -9.07
N ARG A 100 9.73 -17.64 -7.96
CA ARG A 100 11.19 -17.81 -7.81
C ARG A 100 11.63 -19.27 -7.86
N LEU A 101 10.85 -20.18 -7.25
CA LEU A 101 11.10 -21.61 -7.34
C LEU A 101 10.83 -22.18 -8.74
N ALA A 102 9.79 -21.73 -9.41
CA ALA A 102 9.45 -22.16 -10.76
C ALA A 102 10.49 -21.69 -11.79
N ALA A 103 10.98 -20.46 -11.65
CA ALA A 103 11.89 -19.85 -12.62
C ALA A 103 13.33 -20.34 -12.57
N MET A 104 13.70 -21.27 -11.66
CA MET A 104 15.09 -21.74 -11.52
C MET A 104 15.68 -22.34 -12.79
N SER A 105 14.89 -23.07 -13.62
CA SER A 105 15.33 -23.58 -14.92
C SER A 105 15.42 -22.48 -15.97
N ALA A 106 14.38 -21.66 -16.09
CA ALA A 106 14.30 -20.56 -17.07
C ALA A 106 15.41 -19.53 -16.86
N ARG A 107 15.84 -19.26 -15.60
CA ARG A 107 16.99 -18.37 -15.33
C ARG A 107 18.29 -18.84 -15.99
N ARG A 108 18.51 -20.15 -16.10
CA ARG A 108 19.69 -20.71 -16.81
C ARG A 108 19.62 -20.46 -18.31
N GLN A 109 18.44 -20.14 -18.83
CA GLN A 109 18.17 -19.84 -20.23
C GLN A 109 18.09 -18.31 -20.50
N GLY A 110 18.39 -17.48 -19.47
CA GLY A 110 18.44 -16.02 -19.59
C GLY A 110 17.27 -15.26 -18.99
N THR A 111 16.19 -15.93 -18.56
CA THR A 111 15.06 -15.27 -17.85
C THR A 111 15.55 -14.61 -16.57
N LYS A 112 15.20 -13.35 -16.35
CA LYS A 112 15.50 -12.60 -15.11
C LYS A 112 14.33 -12.65 -14.13
N VAL A 113 14.63 -12.72 -12.85
CA VAL A 113 13.63 -12.75 -11.78
C VAL A 113 13.71 -11.44 -11.00
N VAL A 114 12.65 -10.65 -11.09
CA VAL A 114 12.49 -9.40 -10.35
C VAL A 114 11.45 -9.60 -9.26
N TYR A 115 11.85 -9.40 -8.01
CA TYR A 115 10.94 -9.48 -6.87
C TYR A 115 10.60 -8.11 -6.33
N PHE A 116 9.30 -7.78 -6.31
CA PHE A 116 8.78 -6.57 -5.69
C PHE A 116 8.19 -6.91 -4.30
N ALA A 117 8.95 -6.57 -3.25
CA ALA A 117 8.54 -6.79 -1.88
C ALA A 117 7.65 -5.66 -1.38
N HIS A 118 6.40 -5.97 -1.03
CA HIS A 118 5.44 -4.99 -0.48
C HIS A 118 5.57 -4.76 1.03
N GLY A 119 6.67 -5.18 1.60
CA GLY A 119 7.04 -5.07 3.02
C GLY A 119 7.40 -6.43 3.61
N PHE A 120 8.61 -6.55 4.15
CA PHE A 120 9.05 -7.79 4.78
C PHE A 120 8.27 -8.07 6.07
N HIS A 121 8.06 -9.35 6.37
CA HIS A 121 7.44 -9.79 7.61
C HIS A 121 8.41 -9.77 8.80
N PHE A 122 9.72 -9.69 8.52
CA PHE A 122 10.81 -9.57 9.49
C PHE A 122 11.34 -8.13 9.51
N PHE A 123 10.78 -7.31 10.37
CA PHE A 123 11.05 -5.88 10.53
C PHE A 123 11.44 -5.57 11.98
N THR A 124 11.86 -4.34 12.27
CA THR A 124 12.20 -3.91 13.63
C THR A 124 10.95 -3.98 14.52
N GLY A 125 11.04 -4.77 15.62
CA GLY A 125 9.87 -5.03 16.48
C GLY A 125 8.94 -6.16 16.01
N ALA A 126 9.27 -6.86 14.91
CA ALA A 126 8.51 -8.04 14.50
C ALA A 126 8.66 -9.19 15.51
N PRO A 127 7.61 -10.01 15.72
CA PRO A 127 7.73 -11.22 16.52
C PRO A 127 8.87 -12.12 16.05
N LEU A 128 9.60 -12.76 16.99
CA LEU A 128 10.72 -13.65 16.65
C LEU A 128 10.32 -14.77 15.68
N VAL A 129 9.10 -15.26 15.78
CA VAL A 129 8.57 -16.28 14.85
C VAL A 129 8.61 -15.82 13.40
N ASN A 130 8.39 -14.53 13.13
CA ASN A 130 8.47 -13.97 11.79
C ASN A 130 9.91 -14.00 11.26
N TRP A 131 10.89 -13.70 12.11
CA TRP A 131 12.31 -13.79 11.78
C TRP A 131 12.73 -15.23 11.51
N LEU A 132 12.27 -16.18 12.32
CA LEU A 132 12.63 -17.60 12.18
C LEU A 132 12.00 -18.27 10.95
N ILE A 133 10.82 -17.80 10.50
CA ILE A 133 10.11 -18.40 9.36
C ILE A 133 10.40 -17.65 8.06
N PHE A 134 10.15 -16.35 8.03
CA PHE A 134 10.16 -15.60 6.77
C PHE A 134 11.57 -15.19 6.33
N PHE A 135 12.46 -14.84 7.27
CA PHE A 135 13.81 -14.41 6.90
C PHE A 135 14.62 -15.51 6.20
N PRO A 136 14.72 -16.76 6.71
CA PRO A 136 15.47 -17.81 6.02
C PRO A 136 14.93 -18.09 4.62
N ILE A 137 13.60 -18.09 4.45
CA ILE A 137 12.95 -18.30 3.14
C ILE A 137 13.35 -17.19 2.18
N GLU A 138 13.21 -15.94 2.59
CA GLU A 138 13.56 -14.79 1.75
C GLU A 138 15.06 -14.73 1.44
N TRP A 139 15.90 -15.07 2.43
CA TRP A 139 17.35 -15.14 2.24
C TRP A 139 17.75 -16.22 1.22
N LEU A 140 17.16 -17.41 1.30
CA LEU A 140 17.41 -18.48 0.31
C LEU A 140 16.93 -18.05 -1.08
N LEU A 141 15.75 -17.48 -1.18
CA LEU A 141 15.17 -17.06 -2.46
C LEU A 141 15.88 -15.82 -3.05
N ALA A 142 16.57 -15.02 -2.23
CA ALA A 142 17.41 -13.93 -2.70
C ALA A 142 18.57 -14.41 -3.60
N HIS A 143 19.00 -15.67 -3.46
CA HIS A 143 20.02 -16.28 -4.32
C HIS A 143 19.54 -16.59 -5.75
N VAL A 144 18.22 -16.67 -5.94
CA VAL A 144 17.56 -16.92 -7.23
C VAL A 144 16.74 -15.72 -7.71
N THR A 145 17.07 -14.53 -7.18
CA THR A 145 16.49 -13.23 -7.55
C THR A 145 17.57 -12.39 -8.21
N ASP A 146 17.25 -11.72 -9.32
CA ASP A 146 18.18 -10.91 -10.09
C ASP A 146 18.06 -9.41 -9.74
N LEU A 147 16.88 -8.97 -9.30
CA LEU A 147 16.63 -7.63 -8.78
C LEU A 147 15.55 -7.67 -7.67
N LEU A 148 15.78 -6.96 -6.58
CA LEU A 148 14.82 -6.75 -5.51
C LEU A 148 14.35 -5.30 -5.50
N ILE A 149 13.03 -5.09 -5.53
CA ILE A 149 12.39 -3.78 -5.40
C ILE A 149 11.73 -3.70 -4.02
N THR A 150 11.96 -2.61 -3.29
CA THR A 150 11.40 -2.34 -1.95
C THR A 150 10.59 -1.04 -1.94
N LEU A 151 9.78 -0.82 -0.90
CA LEU A 151 8.89 0.33 -0.77
C LEU A 151 9.34 1.36 0.28
N ASN A 152 10.21 0.99 1.21
CA ASN A 152 10.62 1.81 2.33
C ASN A 152 12.11 1.62 2.64
N ASP A 153 12.67 2.58 3.37
CA ASP A 153 14.10 2.63 3.70
C ASP A 153 14.52 1.45 4.59
N GLU A 154 13.68 1.03 5.53
CA GLU A 154 13.99 -0.07 6.45
C GLU A 154 14.18 -1.40 5.70
N ASP A 155 13.28 -1.71 4.76
CA ASP A 155 13.37 -2.94 3.97
C ASP A 155 14.55 -2.89 2.98
N GLU A 156 14.82 -1.73 2.38
CA GLU A 156 15.99 -1.53 1.51
C GLU A 156 17.30 -1.74 2.27
N GLU A 157 17.49 -1.05 3.40
CA GLU A 157 18.70 -1.16 4.21
C GLU A 157 18.91 -2.60 4.73
N ARG A 158 17.81 -3.21 5.20
CA ARG A 158 17.82 -4.60 5.67
C ARG A 158 18.22 -5.57 4.57
N ALA A 159 17.66 -5.43 3.38
CA ALA A 159 18.00 -6.27 2.24
C ALA A 159 19.49 -6.08 1.84
N ARG A 160 19.97 -4.83 1.72
CA ARG A 160 21.37 -4.53 1.42
C ARG A 160 22.34 -5.09 2.45
N ARG A 161 21.94 -5.16 3.74
CA ARG A 161 22.76 -5.67 4.82
C ARG A 161 22.78 -7.19 4.91
N LEU A 162 21.62 -7.84 4.75
CA LEU A 162 21.41 -9.25 5.11
C LEU A 162 21.35 -10.20 3.92
N PHE A 163 20.99 -9.71 2.71
CA PHE A 163 20.91 -10.55 1.52
C PHE A 163 22.25 -10.62 0.77
N PRO A 164 22.38 -11.54 -0.20
CA PRO A 164 23.61 -11.67 -0.98
C PRO A 164 24.05 -10.34 -1.60
N LYS A 165 25.31 -9.96 -1.45
CA LYS A 165 25.85 -8.67 -1.92
C LYS A 165 25.72 -8.45 -3.44
N ARG A 166 25.59 -9.53 -4.19
CA ARG A 166 25.38 -9.50 -5.65
C ARG A 166 23.94 -9.13 -6.05
N LEU A 167 22.97 -9.17 -5.13
CA LEU A 167 21.57 -8.84 -5.40
C LEU A 167 21.40 -7.32 -5.42
N PRO A 168 21.13 -6.70 -6.58
CA PRO A 168 20.75 -5.32 -6.66
C PRO A 168 19.45 -5.06 -5.89
N VAL A 169 19.41 -3.98 -5.11
CA VAL A 169 18.22 -3.55 -4.37
C VAL A 169 17.91 -2.12 -4.76
N VAL A 170 16.69 -1.88 -5.20
CA VAL A 170 16.19 -0.57 -5.61
C VAL A 170 14.91 -0.25 -4.85
N ARG A 171 14.77 1.00 -4.41
CA ARG A 171 13.56 1.48 -3.77
C ARG A 171 12.69 2.28 -4.74
N VAL A 172 11.36 2.09 -4.64
CA VAL A 172 10.36 2.86 -5.39
C VAL A 172 9.33 3.47 -4.43
N ASN A 173 8.61 4.49 -4.90
CA ASN A 173 7.62 5.23 -4.13
C ASN A 173 6.24 4.53 -4.13
N GLY A 174 6.19 3.27 -3.69
CA GLY A 174 4.95 2.51 -3.63
C GLY A 174 4.58 1.82 -4.93
N VAL A 175 3.30 1.55 -5.07
CA VAL A 175 2.68 0.95 -6.26
C VAL A 175 1.94 1.98 -7.12
N GLY A 176 1.98 3.24 -6.71
CA GLY A 176 1.29 4.36 -7.34
C GLY A 176 -0.16 4.53 -6.86
N VAL A 177 -0.58 5.79 -6.78
CA VAL A 177 -1.95 6.20 -6.50
C VAL A 177 -2.57 6.77 -7.76
N ASP A 178 -3.71 6.22 -8.17
CA ASP A 178 -4.53 6.82 -9.21
C ASP A 178 -5.25 8.05 -8.64
N PHE A 179 -4.68 9.22 -8.87
CA PHE A 179 -5.25 10.48 -8.39
C PHE A 179 -6.54 10.85 -9.11
N ALA A 180 -6.78 10.36 -10.33
CA ALA A 180 -8.01 10.66 -11.05
C ALA A 180 -9.25 10.12 -10.32
N ARG A 181 -9.13 8.99 -9.63
CA ARG A 181 -10.22 8.42 -8.81
C ARG A 181 -10.60 9.28 -7.59
N LEU A 182 -9.73 10.21 -7.19
CA LEU A 182 -9.96 11.13 -6.08
C LEU A 182 -10.52 12.49 -6.55
N ALA A 183 -10.73 12.66 -7.85
CA ALA A 183 -11.31 13.86 -8.39
C ALA A 183 -12.76 14.05 -7.89
N VAL A 184 -13.11 15.29 -7.57
CA VAL A 184 -14.44 15.71 -7.14
C VAL A 184 -14.77 17.00 -7.88
N GLU A 185 -15.90 17.01 -8.61
CA GLU A 185 -16.31 18.18 -9.42
C GLU A 185 -16.57 19.41 -8.55
N ASP A 186 -17.32 19.25 -7.46
CA ASP A 186 -17.59 20.31 -6.49
C ASP A 186 -17.27 19.81 -5.07
N ALA A 187 -16.10 20.22 -4.58
CA ALA A 187 -15.62 19.85 -3.25
C ALA A 187 -16.46 20.47 -2.12
N ALA A 188 -17.00 21.67 -2.33
CA ALA A 188 -17.82 22.35 -1.31
C ALA A 188 -19.19 21.67 -1.16
N GLU A 189 -19.82 21.33 -2.27
CA GLU A 189 -21.10 20.59 -2.25
C GLU A 189 -20.90 19.16 -1.71
N ALA A 190 -19.82 18.46 -2.09
CA ALA A 190 -19.48 17.15 -1.56
C ALA A 190 -19.29 17.19 -0.04
N ARG A 191 -18.59 18.21 0.48
CA ARG A 191 -18.40 18.44 1.92
C ARG A 191 -19.73 18.62 2.63
N LYS A 192 -20.58 19.51 2.13
CA LYS A 192 -21.89 19.80 2.71
C LYS A 192 -22.78 18.55 2.74
N ARG A 193 -22.87 17.84 1.62
CA ARG A 193 -23.67 16.62 1.48
C ARG A 193 -23.21 15.52 2.43
N LEU A 194 -21.89 15.22 2.45
CA LEU A 194 -21.37 14.14 3.27
C LEU A 194 -21.45 14.43 4.77
N ARG A 195 -21.18 15.67 5.18
CA ARG A 195 -21.38 16.04 6.60
C ARG A 195 -22.83 15.88 7.03
N SER A 196 -23.79 16.27 6.18
CA SER A 196 -25.21 16.06 6.45
C SER A 196 -25.59 14.59 6.46
N GLU A 197 -25.05 13.78 5.54
CA GLU A 197 -25.24 12.31 5.51
C GLU A 197 -24.73 11.65 6.80
N TRP A 198 -23.63 12.13 7.33
CA TRP A 198 -23.00 11.62 8.56
C TRP A 198 -23.58 12.20 9.85
N GLY A 199 -24.52 13.14 9.76
CA GLY A 199 -25.06 13.83 10.91
C GLY A 199 -24.07 14.77 11.61
N ILE A 200 -23.05 15.25 10.89
CA ILE A 200 -21.99 16.13 11.42
C ILE A 200 -22.34 17.58 11.10
N PRO A 201 -22.26 18.50 12.09
CA PRO A 201 -22.41 19.94 11.85
C PRO A 201 -21.39 20.47 10.82
N GLN A 202 -21.80 21.48 10.02
CA GLN A 202 -20.97 21.96 8.92
C GLN A 202 -19.67 22.65 9.39
N ASP A 203 -19.66 23.21 10.57
CA ASP A 203 -18.56 23.92 11.25
C ASP A 203 -17.75 23.06 12.22
N ALA A 204 -18.18 21.81 12.47
CA ALA A 204 -17.45 20.89 13.32
C ALA A 204 -16.06 20.55 12.77
N LEU A 205 -15.13 20.25 13.67
CA LEU A 205 -13.82 19.68 13.32
C LEU A 205 -13.96 18.22 12.94
N VAL A 206 -13.59 17.85 11.72
CA VAL A 206 -13.72 16.47 11.22
C VAL A 206 -12.35 15.85 10.97
N LEU A 207 -12.03 14.83 11.74
CA LEU A 207 -10.89 13.95 11.53
C LEU A 207 -11.30 12.79 10.62
N ILE A 208 -10.41 12.34 9.74
CA ILE A 208 -10.70 11.20 8.88
C ILE A 208 -9.55 10.18 8.87
N TYR A 209 -9.91 8.90 8.85
CA TYR A 209 -8.98 7.81 8.61
C TYR A 209 -9.55 6.84 7.58
N VAL A 210 -8.91 6.77 6.41
CA VAL A 210 -9.29 5.84 5.35
C VAL A 210 -8.47 4.57 5.52
N ALA A 211 -9.07 3.55 6.14
CA ALA A 211 -8.41 2.28 6.43
C ALA A 211 -9.41 1.18 6.80
N GLU A 212 -9.07 -0.06 6.52
CA GLU A 212 -9.81 -1.22 7.04
C GLU A 212 -9.88 -1.19 8.57
N LEU A 213 -10.99 -1.64 9.15
CA LEU A 213 -11.10 -1.81 10.58
C LEU A 213 -10.48 -3.14 10.99
N ILE A 214 -9.18 -3.09 11.33
CA ILE A 214 -8.36 -4.23 11.77
C ILE A 214 -7.37 -3.80 12.84
N ARG A 215 -6.90 -4.75 13.65
CA ARG A 215 -5.96 -4.50 14.74
C ARG A 215 -4.71 -3.71 14.31
N ASN A 216 -4.17 -3.97 13.11
CA ASN A 216 -2.96 -3.30 12.62
C ASN A 216 -3.16 -1.80 12.39
N LYS A 217 -4.40 -1.36 12.09
CA LYS A 217 -4.73 0.05 11.85
C LYS A 217 -4.93 0.84 13.13
N ASN A 218 -5.05 0.15 14.28
CA ASN A 218 -5.00 0.71 15.64
C ASN A 218 -5.98 1.87 15.89
N GLN A 219 -7.24 1.71 15.46
CA GLN A 219 -8.29 2.72 15.66
C GLN A 219 -8.48 3.09 17.13
N LYS A 220 -8.14 2.18 18.07
CA LYS A 220 -8.19 2.45 19.51
C LYS A 220 -7.40 3.72 19.89
N MET A 221 -6.19 3.89 19.35
CA MET A 221 -5.37 5.09 19.58
C MET A 221 -6.09 6.38 19.15
N LEU A 222 -6.88 6.31 18.07
CA LEU A 222 -7.64 7.47 17.59
C LEU A 222 -8.82 7.79 18.52
N PHE A 223 -9.46 6.77 19.14
CA PHE A 223 -10.51 6.99 20.13
C PHE A 223 -9.94 7.64 21.40
N GLU A 224 -8.77 7.20 21.86
CA GLU A 224 -8.05 7.82 22.98
C GLU A 224 -7.67 9.27 22.68
N ALA A 225 -7.18 9.54 21.45
CA ALA A 225 -6.86 10.90 21.02
C ALA A 225 -8.13 11.76 20.92
N LEU A 226 -9.24 11.22 20.38
CA LEU A 226 -10.52 11.91 20.27
C LEU A 226 -11.07 12.35 21.65
N GLN A 227 -10.98 11.49 22.67
CA GLN A 227 -11.36 11.86 24.04
C GLN A 227 -10.63 13.13 24.51
N LYS A 228 -9.31 13.19 24.30
CA LYS A 228 -8.47 14.31 24.69
C LYS A 228 -8.75 15.59 23.88
N ILE A 229 -8.96 15.45 22.56
CA ILE A 229 -9.31 16.58 21.69
C ILE A 229 -10.65 17.20 22.15
N LYS A 230 -11.62 16.38 22.50
CA LYS A 230 -12.96 16.82 22.95
C LYS A 230 -12.96 17.57 24.29
N GLU A 231 -11.90 17.52 25.07
CA GLU A 231 -11.75 18.35 26.28
C GLU A 231 -11.75 19.84 25.95
N THR A 232 -11.25 20.24 24.77
CA THR A 232 -11.16 21.63 24.31
C THR A 232 -11.98 21.90 23.06
N HIS A 233 -12.14 20.92 22.19
CA HIS A 233 -12.85 20.98 20.91
C HIS A 233 -14.02 20.00 20.93
N THR A 234 -15.08 20.36 21.65
CA THR A 234 -16.26 19.48 21.91
C THR A 234 -16.93 18.99 20.63
N ASP A 235 -16.99 19.85 19.58
CA ASP A 235 -17.58 19.56 18.27
C ASP A 235 -16.57 18.91 17.32
N THR A 236 -15.87 17.86 17.80
CA THR A 236 -14.93 17.08 16.98
C THR A 236 -15.53 15.70 16.68
N TYR A 237 -15.42 15.30 15.43
CA TYR A 237 -15.87 14.01 14.91
C TYR A 237 -14.73 13.26 14.26
N LEU A 238 -14.74 11.93 14.38
CA LEU A 238 -13.82 11.01 13.71
C LEU A 238 -14.59 10.16 12.69
N VAL A 239 -14.25 10.28 11.41
CA VAL A 239 -14.83 9.49 10.33
C VAL A 239 -13.88 8.37 9.96
N LEU A 240 -14.33 7.13 10.08
CA LEU A 240 -13.58 5.91 9.73
C LEU A 240 -14.16 5.34 8.43
N VAL A 241 -13.36 5.37 7.36
CA VAL A 241 -13.76 4.93 6.02
C VAL A 241 -13.00 3.64 5.68
N GLY A 242 -13.72 2.53 5.58
CA GLY A 242 -13.15 1.24 5.19
C GLY A 242 -13.96 0.06 5.70
N PRO A 243 -13.77 -1.14 5.09
CA PRO A 243 -14.50 -2.33 5.50
C PRO A 243 -14.18 -2.75 6.93
N ASP A 244 -15.19 -3.27 7.60
CA ASP A 244 -15.05 -3.85 8.93
C ASP A 244 -14.70 -5.34 8.83
N HIS A 245 -13.49 -5.69 9.25
CA HIS A 245 -13.00 -7.06 9.39
C HIS A 245 -12.84 -7.48 10.84
N ALA A 246 -13.49 -6.75 11.77
CA ALA A 246 -13.40 -6.94 13.20
C ALA A 246 -14.77 -7.21 13.86
N ASP A 247 -15.77 -7.56 13.07
CA ASP A 247 -17.13 -7.95 13.50
C ASP A 247 -17.76 -6.97 14.51
N GLY A 248 -17.68 -5.67 14.24
CA GLY A 248 -18.22 -4.61 15.08
C GLY A 248 -17.46 -4.39 16.40
N SER A 249 -16.26 -4.94 16.55
CA SER A 249 -15.48 -4.78 17.79
C SER A 249 -15.06 -3.33 18.03
N PHE A 250 -14.79 -2.55 16.98
CA PHE A 250 -14.43 -1.14 17.10
C PHE A 250 -15.61 -0.25 17.45
N GLN A 251 -16.83 -0.57 16.98
CA GLN A 251 -18.06 0.10 17.38
C GLN A 251 -18.33 -0.11 18.87
N ARG A 252 -18.22 -1.36 19.34
CA ARG A 252 -18.34 -1.68 20.78
C ARG A 252 -17.27 -0.98 21.62
N LEU A 253 -16.04 -0.91 21.12
CA LEU A 253 -14.94 -0.21 21.79
C LEU A 253 -15.22 1.30 21.90
N ALA A 254 -15.71 1.95 20.84
CA ALA A 254 -16.09 3.36 20.86
C ALA A 254 -17.19 3.64 21.89
N GLN A 255 -18.18 2.72 22.02
CA GLN A 255 -19.22 2.81 23.06
C GLN A 255 -18.62 2.70 24.48
N GLN A 256 -17.76 1.69 24.70
CA GLN A 256 -17.10 1.50 26.01
C GLN A 256 -16.23 2.69 26.42
N MET A 257 -15.63 3.36 25.44
CA MET A 257 -14.80 4.54 25.66
C MET A 257 -15.60 5.85 25.70
N GLY A 258 -16.93 5.81 25.49
CA GLY A 258 -17.79 6.99 25.54
C GLY A 258 -17.60 7.99 24.40
N VAL A 259 -17.09 7.54 23.25
CA VAL A 259 -16.87 8.40 22.05
C VAL A 259 -17.79 8.04 20.88
N ALA A 260 -18.68 7.08 21.03
CA ALA A 260 -19.49 6.54 19.95
C ALA A 260 -20.29 7.62 19.18
N ASP A 261 -20.86 8.61 19.88
CA ASP A 261 -21.64 9.70 19.28
C ASP A 261 -20.80 10.65 18.43
N SER A 262 -19.48 10.54 18.50
CA SER A 262 -18.52 11.37 17.75
C SER A 262 -17.68 10.55 16.75
N VAL A 263 -18.01 9.26 16.55
CA VAL A 263 -17.32 8.38 15.61
C VAL A 263 -18.30 7.89 14.55
N VAL A 264 -18.01 8.20 13.30
CA VAL A 264 -18.80 7.74 12.15
C VAL A 264 -18.07 6.58 11.46
N PHE A 265 -18.74 5.44 11.39
CA PHE A 265 -18.27 4.25 10.67
C PHE A 265 -18.98 4.17 9.32
N THR A 266 -18.32 4.59 8.24
CA THR A 266 -18.95 4.66 6.91
C THR A 266 -18.93 3.32 6.18
N LEU A 267 -18.14 2.37 6.68
CA LEU A 267 -17.81 1.13 5.97
C LEU A 267 -17.09 1.40 4.64
N TRP A 268 -17.18 0.45 3.69
CA TRP A 268 -16.55 0.62 2.38
C TRP A 268 -17.25 1.71 1.55
N ARG A 269 -16.44 2.59 0.93
CA ARG A 269 -16.95 3.65 0.03
C ARG A 269 -16.12 3.69 -1.26
N SER A 270 -16.79 4.00 -2.36
CA SER A 270 -16.14 4.24 -3.67
C SER A 270 -15.73 5.70 -3.85
N ASP A 271 -16.38 6.64 -3.16
CA ASP A 271 -16.19 8.10 -3.27
C ASP A 271 -15.17 8.63 -2.23
N VAL A 272 -14.04 7.94 -2.09
CA VAL A 272 -12.99 8.27 -1.10
C VAL A 272 -12.50 9.73 -1.25
N GLY A 273 -12.36 10.22 -2.48
CA GLY A 273 -11.98 11.61 -2.74
C GLY A 273 -12.94 12.62 -2.13
N ALA A 274 -14.26 12.37 -2.21
CA ALA A 274 -15.27 13.20 -1.58
C ALA A 274 -15.22 13.11 -0.04
N CYS A 275 -15.04 11.89 0.50
CA CYS A 275 -14.87 11.69 1.94
C CYS A 275 -13.69 12.48 2.50
N LEU A 276 -12.54 12.44 1.83
CA LEU A 276 -11.35 13.20 2.23
C LEU A 276 -11.62 14.71 2.21
N ARG A 277 -12.28 15.23 1.15
CA ARG A 277 -12.62 16.67 1.05
C ARG A 277 -13.69 17.12 2.05
N ALA A 278 -14.47 16.18 2.61
CA ALA A 278 -15.44 16.51 3.68
C ALA A 278 -14.77 16.68 5.06
N ALA A 279 -13.54 16.22 5.23
CA ALA A 279 -12.76 16.31 6.46
C ALA A 279 -11.89 17.58 6.55
N ASP A 280 -11.25 17.75 7.70
CA ASP A 280 -10.36 18.85 8.02
C ASP A 280 -8.91 18.41 8.24
N ILE A 281 -8.72 17.27 8.87
CA ILE A 281 -7.40 16.71 9.20
C ILE A 281 -7.46 15.19 8.96
N ALA A 282 -6.49 14.66 8.26
CA ALA A 282 -6.32 13.21 8.15
C ALA A 282 -5.45 12.70 9.31
N VAL A 283 -5.88 11.58 9.90
CA VAL A 283 -5.15 10.92 10.98
C VAL A 283 -4.83 9.47 10.60
N ALA A 284 -3.67 8.95 10.99
CA ALA A 284 -3.29 7.58 10.71
C ALA A 284 -2.52 6.96 11.89
N SER A 285 -3.09 5.91 12.48
CA SER A 285 -2.59 5.28 13.71
C SER A 285 -1.99 3.90 13.50
N SER A 286 -1.76 3.46 12.27
CA SER A 286 -1.27 2.12 11.96
C SER A 286 -0.01 1.75 12.75
N LEU A 287 0.03 0.51 13.23
CA LEU A 287 1.21 -0.05 13.87
C LEU A 287 2.32 -0.32 12.86
N ARG A 288 1.95 -0.67 11.63
CA ARG A 288 2.89 -1.01 10.55
C ARG A 288 2.27 -0.82 9.18
N GLU A 289 3.05 -0.26 8.27
CA GLU A 289 2.73 -0.18 6.83
C GLU A 289 3.96 -0.58 5.98
N GLY A 290 3.72 -0.98 4.74
CA GLY A 290 4.76 -1.04 3.71
C GLY A 290 5.06 0.36 3.19
N LEU A 291 4.04 1.01 2.65
CA LEU A 291 3.92 2.42 2.35
C LEU A 291 2.43 2.80 2.45
N ALA A 292 2.11 3.88 3.16
CA ALA A 292 0.74 4.27 3.48
C ALA A 292 0.12 5.13 2.36
N LEU A 293 -0.48 4.49 1.36
CA LEU A 293 -1.09 5.20 0.23
C LEU A 293 -2.26 6.12 0.65
N ASN A 294 -3.00 5.76 1.69
CA ASN A 294 -4.07 6.60 2.24
C ASN A 294 -3.58 7.96 2.76
N ILE A 295 -2.33 8.06 3.25
CA ILE A 295 -1.69 9.33 3.59
C ILE A 295 -1.43 10.15 2.32
N VAL A 296 -0.90 9.51 1.28
CA VAL A 296 -0.69 10.16 -0.02
C VAL A 296 -2.01 10.67 -0.61
N GLU A 297 -3.07 9.88 -0.51
CA GLU A 297 -4.43 10.26 -0.94
C GLU A 297 -4.96 11.47 -0.17
N ALA A 298 -4.78 11.48 1.16
CA ALA A 298 -5.19 12.59 2.01
C ALA A 298 -4.42 13.88 1.68
N MET A 299 -3.10 13.79 1.53
CA MET A 299 -2.26 14.92 1.13
C MET A 299 -2.62 15.46 -0.27
N TYR A 300 -2.89 14.55 -1.24
CA TYR A 300 -3.37 14.94 -2.56
C TYR A 300 -4.69 15.71 -2.49
N CYS A 301 -5.58 15.31 -1.60
CA CYS A 301 -6.84 16.01 -1.35
C CYS A 301 -6.69 17.33 -0.56
N GLY A 302 -5.47 17.72 -0.19
CA GLY A 302 -5.19 18.97 0.52
C GLY A 302 -5.45 18.91 2.02
N LEU A 303 -5.37 17.71 2.63
CA LEU A 303 -5.51 17.56 4.08
C LEU A 303 -4.14 17.62 4.77
N PRO A 304 -3.99 18.37 5.86
CA PRO A 304 -2.89 18.16 6.80
C PRO A 304 -3.01 16.77 7.43
N VAL A 305 -1.88 16.15 7.72
CA VAL A 305 -1.81 14.76 8.20
C VAL A 305 -1.11 14.69 9.55
N VAL A 306 -1.68 13.94 10.49
CA VAL A 306 -1.01 13.50 11.72
C VAL A 306 -0.97 11.96 11.74
N ALA A 307 0.22 11.38 11.77
CA ALA A 307 0.37 9.93 11.66
C ALA A 307 1.39 9.37 12.66
N THR A 308 1.29 8.07 12.92
CA THR A 308 2.32 7.37 13.71
C THR A 308 3.63 7.24 12.94
N ASP A 309 4.76 7.19 13.65
CA ASP A 309 6.13 7.11 13.12
C ASP A 309 6.53 5.71 12.64
N ASN A 310 5.59 4.95 12.07
CA ASN A 310 5.92 3.65 11.51
C ASN A 310 6.68 3.77 10.17
N ARG A 311 7.36 2.69 9.79
CA ARG A 311 8.23 2.63 8.61
C ARG A 311 7.56 2.96 7.27
N GLY A 312 6.23 2.88 7.18
CA GLY A 312 5.48 3.22 5.95
C GLY A 312 4.93 4.64 5.93
N HIS A 313 4.93 5.35 7.07
CA HIS A 313 4.55 6.75 7.19
C HIS A 313 5.76 7.69 7.04
N VAL A 314 6.89 7.33 7.68
CA VAL A 314 8.13 8.13 7.68
C VAL A 314 8.63 8.50 6.28
N PRO A 315 8.58 7.64 5.25
CA PRO A 315 9.02 8.03 3.90
C PRO A 315 8.15 9.09 3.22
N ILE A 316 6.90 9.28 3.70
CA ILE A 316 5.93 10.21 3.13
C ILE A 316 5.93 11.53 3.89
N ILE A 317 5.98 11.46 5.23
CA ILE A 317 5.85 12.62 6.12
C ILE A 317 7.22 13.10 6.58
N ARG A 318 7.50 14.36 6.31
CA ARG A 318 8.59 15.13 6.92
C ARG A 318 7.99 15.91 8.08
N ASP A 319 8.35 15.50 9.33
CA ASP A 319 7.76 16.03 10.55
C ASP A 319 7.87 17.56 10.62
N GLY A 320 6.73 18.23 10.86
CA GLY A 320 6.62 19.68 10.93
C GLY A 320 6.66 20.43 9.57
N GLU A 321 7.00 19.76 8.45
CA GLU A 321 7.04 20.38 7.13
C GLU A 321 5.76 20.14 6.33
N ASN A 322 5.37 18.86 6.16
CA ASN A 322 4.20 18.47 5.37
C ASN A 322 3.20 17.58 6.14
N GLY A 323 3.37 17.44 7.42
CA GLY A 323 2.55 16.69 8.35
C GLY A 323 3.26 16.53 9.69
N PHE A 324 2.65 15.80 10.61
CA PHE A 324 3.26 15.46 11.89
C PHE A 324 3.38 13.97 12.10
N LEU A 325 4.50 13.54 12.70
CA LEU A 325 4.74 12.19 13.16
C LEU A 325 4.67 12.14 14.69
N VAL A 326 3.99 11.11 15.20
CA VAL A 326 3.90 10.83 16.64
C VAL A 326 4.27 9.39 16.91
N HIS A 327 4.77 9.07 18.10
CA HIS A 327 5.11 7.70 18.43
C HIS A 327 3.89 6.78 18.43
N ILE A 328 4.10 5.54 17.98
CA ILE A 328 3.06 4.50 18.03
C ILE A 328 2.57 4.34 19.46
N GLY A 329 1.25 4.51 19.67
CA GLY A 329 0.61 4.42 20.99
C GLY A 329 0.55 5.73 21.76
N ASP A 330 1.19 6.81 21.30
CA ASP A 330 1.10 8.13 21.94
C ASP A 330 -0.14 8.91 21.44
N SER A 331 -1.30 8.52 21.99
CA SER A 331 -2.57 9.19 21.71
C SER A 331 -2.60 10.65 22.18
N GLU A 332 -1.79 10.99 23.18
CA GLU A 332 -1.68 12.34 23.71
C GLU A 332 -0.93 13.28 22.74
N ALA A 333 0.20 12.82 22.18
CA ALA A 333 0.88 13.57 21.13
C ALA A 333 0.00 13.71 19.88
N MET A 334 -0.74 12.66 19.50
CA MET A 334 -1.71 12.74 18.39
C MET A 334 -2.74 13.83 18.65
N ALA A 335 -3.35 13.87 19.83
CA ALA A 335 -4.32 14.90 20.19
C ALA A 335 -3.71 16.31 20.17
N ARG A 336 -2.52 16.50 20.77
CA ARG A 336 -1.83 17.81 20.75
C ARG A 336 -1.57 18.33 19.34
N ARG A 337 -1.09 17.46 18.42
CA ARG A 337 -0.82 17.87 17.02
C ARG A 337 -2.09 18.17 16.25
N VAL A 338 -3.18 17.44 16.49
CA VAL A 338 -4.50 17.76 15.91
C VAL A 338 -4.99 19.12 16.38
N ILE A 339 -4.94 19.40 17.70
CA ILE A 339 -5.34 20.68 18.28
C ILE A 339 -4.49 21.82 17.71
N GLU A 340 -3.16 21.66 17.64
CA GLU A 340 -2.23 22.63 17.07
C GLU A 340 -2.62 23.02 15.62
N ILE A 341 -2.99 22.02 14.80
CA ILE A 341 -3.45 22.28 13.42
C ILE A 341 -4.83 22.96 13.40
N ALA A 342 -5.73 22.58 14.31
CA ALA A 342 -7.08 23.14 14.38
C ALA A 342 -7.06 24.62 14.77
N ASP A 343 -6.18 24.99 15.71
CA ASP A 343 -6.09 26.33 16.28
C ASP A 343 -5.25 27.30 15.43
N ASP A 344 -4.40 26.79 14.51
CA ASP A 344 -3.57 27.62 13.64
C ASP A 344 -3.95 27.44 12.15
N PRO A 345 -4.78 28.36 11.58
CA PRO A 345 -5.15 28.31 10.16
C PRO A 345 -3.97 28.45 9.19
N GLN A 346 -2.87 29.13 9.60
CA GLN A 346 -1.68 29.27 8.76
C GLN A 346 -0.89 27.96 8.71
N LEU A 347 -0.70 27.33 9.85
CA LEU A 347 -0.12 25.99 9.95
C LEU A 347 -0.93 24.98 9.13
N ARG A 348 -2.26 24.98 9.32
CA ARG A 348 -3.18 24.12 8.58
C ARG A 348 -3.03 24.30 7.07
N LYS A 349 -3.03 25.53 6.58
CA LYS A 349 -2.83 25.87 5.17
C LYS A 349 -1.46 25.41 4.66
N ARG A 350 -0.40 25.61 5.43
CA ARG A 350 0.97 25.21 5.08
C ARG A 350 1.07 23.69 4.93
N LEU A 351 0.57 22.92 5.90
CA LEU A 351 0.63 21.46 5.89
C LEU A 351 -0.26 20.82 4.80
N ALA A 352 -1.32 21.53 4.37
CA ALA A 352 -2.20 21.08 3.29
C ALA A 352 -1.56 21.13 1.90
N HIS A 353 -0.41 21.82 1.74
CA HIS A 353 0.28 21.96 0.45
C HIS A 353 1.47 21.00 0.38
N SER A 354 1.20 19.73 0.05
CA SER A 354 2.21 18.71 -0.11
C SER A 354 2.32 18.27 -1.57
N ASP A 355 3.52 18.32 -2.13
CA ASP A 355 3.77 17.70 -3.43
C ASP A 355 3.92 16.17 -3.26
N VAL A 356 2.91 15.46 -3.73
CA VAL A 356 2.85 13.98 -3.72
C VAL A 356 2.91 13.39 -5.13
N SER A 357 3.24 14.19 -6.16
CA SER A 357 3.26 13.78 -7.57
C SER A 357 4.12 12.54 -7.82
N ARG A 358 5.23 12.39 -7.09
CA ARG A 358 6.13 11.22 -7.15
C ARG A 358 5.47 9.89 -6.78
N TYR A 359 4.30 9.94 -6.12
CA TYR A 359 3.52 8.76 -5.74
C TYR A 359 2.37 8.48 -6.70
N SER A 360 2.20 9.26 -7.78
CA SER A 360 1.16 9.00 -8.77
C SER A 360 1.38 7.66 -9.47
N ALA A 361 0.29 7.05 -9.94
CA ALA A 361 0.34 5.79 -10.68
C ALA A 361 1.21 5.92 -11.94
N GLU A 362 1.16 7.07 -12.60
CA GLU A 362 1.96 7.38 -13.79
C GLU A 362 3.46 7.46 -13.47
N ALA A 363 3.84 8.24 -12.45
CA ALA A 363 5.24 8.42 -12.05
C ALA A 363 5.87 7.10 -11.58
N VAL A 364 5.15 6.35 -10.74
CA VAL A 364 5.63 5.06 -10.24
C VAL A 364 5.71 4.03 -11.35
N SER A 365 4.70 3.93 -12.23
CA SER A 365 4.70 2.98 -13.34
C SER A 365 5.81 3.30 -14.36
N ALA A 366 6.04 4.58 -14.65
CA ALA A 366 7.16 5.00 -15.51
C ALA A 366 8.50 4.55 -14.93
N LYS A 367 8.73 4.82 -13.63
CA LYS A 367 9.95 4.40 -12.93
C LYS A 367 10.11 2.87 -12.88
N LEU A 368 9.03 2.12 -12.66
CA LEU A 368 9.07 0.65 -12.70
C LEU A 368 9.40 0.13 -14.10
N CYS A 369 8.83 0.73 -15.14
CA CYS A 369 9.15 0.37 -16.51
C CYS A 369 10.62 0.64 -16.84
N ASP A 370 11.22 1.76 -16.38
CA ASP A 370 12.65 2.05 -16.56
C ASP A 370 13.49 0.98 -15.86
N ILE A 371 13.22 0.70 -14.58
CA ILE A 371 13.91 -0.33 -13.80
C ILE A 371 13.84 -1.70 -14.52
N LEU A 372 12.65 -2.11 -14.98
CA LEU A 372 12.46 -3.39 -15.65
C LEU A 372 13.17 -3.43 -17.03
N SER A 373 13.29 -2.29 -17.71
CA SER A 373 14.00 -2.20 -19.00
C SER A 373 15.51 -2.34 -18.86
N GLU A 374 16.06 -1.94 -17.70
CA GLU A 374 17.49 -2.01 -17.37
C GLU A 374 17.95 -3.38 -16.84
N VAL A 375 17.02 -4.31 -16.57
CA VAL A 375 17.36 -5.66 -16.11
C VAL A 375 17.88 -6.49 -17.29
N GLU A 376 19.20 -6.74 -17.28
CA GLU A 376 19.94 -7.53 -18.26
C GLU A 376 20.36 -8.91 -17.73
#